data_c068316c3c38c60176ee638b27c753a4
#
_entry.id   c068316c3c38c60176ee638b27c753a4
#
_cell.length_a   1.000
_cell.length_b   1.000
_cell.length_c   1.000
_cell.angle_alpha   90.00
_cell.angle_beta   90.00
_cell.angle_gamma   90.00
#
_symmetry.space_group_name_H-M   'P 1'
#
loop_
_entity.id
_entity.type
_entity.pdbx_description
1 polymer ?
#
loop_
_entity_poly.entity_id
_entity_poly.type
_entity_poly.pdbx_seq_one_letter_code
_entity_poly.pdbx_strand_id
1 'polypeptide(L)'
;MKTEVYFVRHAQPDFAVRDDSTRPLSEKGMADARRVTATLIDKNITAMYSSPFKRAVDTISGLAESIGIEVTVERDFRERKVGEWVEDFRAFSQKQWEDFDYKLAEGESLREVQKRNIFALFEVVGKNHGRSV
;
A
#
# COMPACT_ATOMS: atom_id res chain seq x y z
N MET A 1 10.86 -17.34 17.14
CA MET A 1 10.10 -17.66 15.93
C MET A 1 10.21 -16.50 14.96
N LYS A 2 10.36 -16.82 13.72
CA LYS A 2 10.48 -15.83 12.63
C LYS A 2 9.09 -15.42 12.13
N THR A 3 8.85 -14.13 11.98
CA THR A 3 7.68 -13.59 11.26
C THR A 3 8.11 -13.23 9.85
N GLU A 4 7.39 -13.70 8.86
CA GLU A 4 7.64 -13.35 7.46
C GLU A 4 6.63 -12.30 7.01
N VAL A 5 7.11 -11.21 6.43
CA VAL A 5 6.28 -10.12 5.93
C VAL A 5 6.46 -9.98 4.43
N TYR A 6 5.37 -10.10 3.69
CA TYR A 6 5.35 -9.90 2.25
C TYR A 6 4.80 -8.52 1.93
N PHE A 7 5.63 -7.65 1.41
CA PHE A 7 5.22 -6.33 0.97
C PHE A 7 4.77 -6.37 -0.48
N VAL A 8 3.52 -5.98 -0.72
CA VAL A 8 2.95 -5.92 -2.06
C VAL A 8 2.69 -4.46 -2.42
N ARG A 9 3.38 -3.97 -3.45
CA ARG A 9 3.06 -2.67 -4.03
C ARG A 9 1.78 -2.80 -4.85
N HIS A 10 0.88 -1.81 -4.75
CA HIS A 10 -0.32 -1.79 -5.58
C HIS A 10 0.02 -1.90 -7.07
N ALA A 11 -0.82 -2.61 -7.81
CA ALA A 11 -0.71 -2.72 -9.25
C ALA A 11 -1.07 -1.40 -9.94
N GLN A 12 -0.94 -1.33 -11.25
CA GLN A 12 -1.13 -0.10 -11.99
C GLN A 12 -2.55 0.45 -11.81
N PRO A 13 -2.68 1.70 -11.32
CA PRO A 13 -3.99 2.33 -11.19
C PRO A 13 -4.46 2.92 -12.54
N ASP A 14 -5.77 3.14 -12.63
CA ASP A 14 -6.37 3.89 -13.72
C ASP A 14 -6.25 5.40 -13.46
N PHE A 15 -5.29 6.03 -14.10
CA PHE A 15 -5.01 7.46 -13.94
C PHE A 15 -6.08 8.38 -14.52
N ALA A 16 -7.07 7.86 -15.26
CA ALA A 16 -8.21 8.64 -15.70
C ALA A 16 -9.12 9.05 -14.53
N VAL A 17 -9.09 8.28 -13.43
CA VAL A 17 -9.79 8.62 -12.19
C VAL A 17 -8.87 9.44 -11.29
N ARG A 18 -9.20 10.71 -11.08
CA ARG A 18 -8.34 11.64 -10.30
C ARG A 18 -8.48 11.52 -8.80
N ASP A 19 -9.60 11.03 -8.31
CA ASP A 19 -9.78 10.80 -6.88
C ASP A 19 -8.82 9.74 -6.40
N ASP A 20 -7.92 10.11 -5.48
CA ASP A 20 -6.83 9.26 -5.02
C ASP A 20 -7.35 8.04 -4.25
N SER A 21 -8.35 8.22 -3.40
CA SER A 21 -8.87 7.16 -2.53
C SER A 21 -9.67 6.10 -3.29
N THR A 22 -10.40 6.50 -4.34
CA THR A 22 -11.31 5.63 -5.09
C THR A 22 -10.75 5.18 -6.43
N ARG A 23 -9.54 5.62 -6.79
CA ARG A 23 -8.89 5.26 -8.06
C ARG A 23 -8.73 3.73 -8.16
N PRO A 24 -9.38 3.08 -9.15
CA PRO A 24 -9.31 1.63 -9.33
C PRO A 24 -8.02 1.22 -10.03
N LEU A 25 -7.82 -0.09 -10.18
CA LEU A 25 -6.79 -0.64 -11.06
C LEU A 25 -7.18 -0.48 -12.53
N SER A 26 -6.19 -0.29 -13.39
CA SER A 26 -6.35 -0.42 -14.84
C SER A 26 -6.53 -1.90 -15.23
N GLU A 27 -6.86 -2.18 -16.48
CA GLU A 27 -6.91 -3.57 -17.00
C GLU A 27 -5.58 -4.30 -16.79
N LYS A 28 -4.46 -3.61 -17.07
CA LYS A 28 -3.13 -4.15 -16.79
C LYS A 28 -2.93 -4.41 -15.30
N GLY A 29 -3.36 -3.47 -14.45
CA GLY A 29 -3.29 -3.61 -12.99
C GLY A 29 -4.09 -4.80 -12.49
N MET A 30 -5.27 -5.05 -13.03
CA MET A 30 -6.07 -6.23 -12.69
C MET A 30 -5.38 -7.55 -13.11
N ALA A 31 -4.73 -7.57 -14.28
CA ALA A 31 -3.93 -8.72 -14.70
C ALA A 31 -2.74 -8.96 -13.77
N ASP A 32 -2.05 -7.91 -13.36
CA ASP A 32 -0.92 -8.00 -12.44
C ASP A 32 -1.37 -8.41 -11.02
N ALA A 33 -2.55 -7.99 -10.57
CA ALA A 33 -3.13 -8.45 -9.31
C ALA A 33 -3.37 -9.97 -9.30
N ARG A 34 -3.79 -10.56 -10.42
CA ARG A 34 -3.90 -12.02 -10.56
C ARG A 34 -2.54 -12.71 -10.44
N ARG A 35 -1.48 -12.08 -10.93
CA ARG A 35 -0.10 -12.59 -10.76
C ARG A 35 0.36 -12.53 -9.30
N VAL A 36 0.00 -11.48 -8.58
CA VAL A 36 0.24 -11.39 -7.14
C VAL A 36 -0.40 -12.57 -6.42
N THR A 37 -1.66 -12.87 -6.70
CA THR A 37 -2.36 -14.04 -6.16
C THR A 37 -1.60 -15.33 -6.46
N ALA A 38 -1.24 -15.58 -7.71
CA ALA A 38 -0.51 -16.78 -8.11
C ALA A 38 0.86 -16.92 -7.42
N THR A 39 1.53 -15.80 -7.18
CA THR A 39 2.86 -15.78 -6.56
C THR A 39 2.82 -16.06 -5.06
N LEU A 40 1.75 -15.62 -4.38
CA LEU A 40 1.67 -15.66 -2.92
C LEU A 40 0.75 -16.74 -2.35
N ILE A 41 -0.02 -17.42 -3.19
CA ILE A 41 -1.05 -18.36 -2.75
C ILE A 41 -0.51 -19.52 -1.90
N ASP A 42 0.74 -19.91 -2.12
CA ASP A 42 1.41 -21.02 -1.43
C ASP A 42 2.34 -20.57 -0.28
N LYS A 43 2.30 -19.30 0.11
CA LYS A 43 3.19 -18.72 1.13
C LYS A 43 2.67 -18.86 2.56
N ASN A 44 1.60 -19.62 2.78
CA ASN A 44 1.02 -19.84 4.11
C ASN A 44 0.65 -18.53 4.85
N ILE A 45 0.16 -17.55 4.11
CA ILE A 45 -0.25 -16.26 4.67
C ILE A 45 -1.47 -16.46 5.56
N THR A 46 -1.42 -15.95 6.79
CA THR A 46 -2.45 -16.13 7.81
C THR A 46 -3.14 -14.82 8.19
N ALA A 47 -2.64 -13.68 7.76
CA ALA A 47 -3.26 -12.38 7.94
C ALA A 47 -2.88 -11.46 6.79
N MET A 48 -3.76 -10.54 6.44
CA MET A 48 -3.54 -9.59 5.35
C MET A 48 -3.97 -8.19 5.77
N TYR A 49 -3.16 -7.23 5.43
CA TYR A 49 -3.38 -5.82 5.72
C TYR A 49 -3.24 -4.97 4.46
N SER A 50 -4.00 -3.92 4.36
CA SER A 50 -3.93 -3.00 3.22
C SER A 50 -4.10 -1.55 3.66
N SER A 51 -3.47 -0.65 2.91
CA SER A 51 -3.88 0.74 2.84
C SER A 51 -5.38 0.81 2.51
N PRO A 52 -6.09 1.88 2.94
CA PRO A 52 -7.51 2.06 2.62
C PRO A 52 -7.78 2.38 1.15
N PHE A 53 -6.76 2.72 0.37
CA PHE A 53 -6.96 3.11 -1.03
C PHE A 53 -7.40 1.93 -1.89
N LYS A 54 -8.39 2.18 -2.73
CA LYS A 54 -9.03 1.13 -3.55
C LYS A 54 -7.99 0.31 -4.35
N ARG A 55 -7.04 0.96 -5.00
CA ARG A 55 -5.98 0.27 -5.76
C ARG A 55 -5.17 -0.71 -4.94
N ALA A 56 -4.92 -0.40 -3.67
CA ALA A 56 -4.16 -1.28 -2.78
C ALA A 56 -4.99 -2.49 -2.36
N VAL A 57 -6.23 -2.27 -1.93
CA VAL A 57 -7.16 -3.34 -1.58
C VAL A 57 -7.40 -4.27 -2.77
N ASP A 58 -7.68 -3.70 -3.95
CA ASP A 58 -7.97 -4.49 -5.15
C ASP A 58 -6.76 -5.34 -5.60
N THR A 59 -5.54 -4.92 -5.31
CA THR A 59 -4.34 -5.69 -5.66
C THR A 59 -4.26 -7.03 -4.93
N ILE A 60 -4.74 -7.10 -3.70
CA ILE A 60 -4.64 -8.31 -2.86
C ILE A 60 -5.98 -9.01 -2.60
N SER A 61 -7.09 -8.45 -3.06
CA SER A 61 -8.43 -9.02 -2.83
C SER A 61 -8.57 -10.43 -3.39
N GLY A 62 -8.04 -10.69 -4.59
CA GLY A 62 -8.08 -12.02 -5.20
C GLY A 62 -7.33 -13.06 -4.39
N LEU A 63 -6.20 -12.70 -3.80
CA LEU A 63 -5.47 -13.57 -2.88
C LEU A 63 -6.28 -13.84 -1.60
N ALA A 64 -6.84 -12.79 -1.01
CA ALA A 64 -7.67 -12.91 0.19
C ALA A 64 -8.86 -13.86 -0.01
N GLU A 65 -9.57 -13.72 -1.12
CA GLU A 65 -10.67 -14.64 -1.48
C GLU A 65 -10.18 -16.08 -1.69
N SER A 66 -9.05 -16.25 -2.36
CA SER A 66 -8.50 -17.58 -2.69
C SER A 66 -8.07 -18.37 -1.45
N ILE A 67 -7.59 -17.69 -0.41
CA ILE A 67 -7.16 -18.34 0.84
C ILE A 67 -8.15 -18.20 2.00
N GLY A 68 -9.29 -17.54 1.77
CA GLY A 68 -10.36 -17.41 2.75
C GLY A 68 -10.05 -16.49 3.93
N ILE A 69 -9.30 -15.43 3.72
CA ILE A 69 -8.92 -14.45 4.74
C ILE A 69 -9.53 -13.08 4.39
N GLU A 70 -9.98 -12.35 5.39
CA GLU A 70 -10.39 -10.95 5.21
C GLU A 70 -9.19 -10.02 5.21
N VAL A 71 -9.24 -8.99 4.38
CA VAL A 71 -8.24 -7.91 4.38
C VAL A 71 -8.57 -6.94 5.50
N THR A 72 -7.64 -6.76 6.43
CA THR A 72 -7.72 -5.72 7.45
C THR A 72 -7.18 -4.41 6.88
N VAL A 73 -8.00 -3.37 6.88
CA VAL A 73 -7.58 -2.04 6.43
C VAL A 73 -6.81 -1.35 7.55
N GLU A 74 -5.58 -0.98 7.26
CA GLU A 74 -4.72 -0.19 8.16
C GLU A 74 -4.48 1.19 7.56
N ARG A 75 -5.12 2.19 8.16
CA ARG A 75 -5.09 3.57 7.65
C ARG A 75 -3.68 4.13 7.53
N ASP A 76 -2.80 3.80 8.44
CA ASP A 76 -1.44 4.33 8.46
C ASP A 76 -0.51 3.72 7.41
N PHE A 77 -0.98 2.72 6.66
CA PHE A 77 -0.30 2.23 5.46
C PHE A 77 -0.62 3.02 4.19
N ARG A 78 -1.48 4.04 4.27
CA ARG A 78 -1.79 4.85 3.10
C ARG A 78 -0.55 5.55 2.55
N GLU A 79 -0.56 5.77 1.25
CA GLU A 79 0.47 6.55 0.58
C GLU A 79 0.46 8.00 1.09
N ARG A 80 1.56 8.73 0.91
CA ARG A 80 1.67 10.12 1.34
C ARG A 80 0.59 10.98 0.71
N LYS A 81 0.05 11.90 1.50
CA LYS A 81 -0.82 12.94 1.00
C LYS A 81 0.05 14.04 0.36
N VAL A 82 -0.17 14.30 -0.93
CA VAL A 82 0.53 15.40 -1.63
C VAL A 82 -0.02 16.76 -1.20
N GLY A 83 -1.33 16.85 -1.00
CA GLY A 83 -2.02 18.04 -0.47
C GLY A 83 -2.72 18.88 -1.52
N GLU A 84 -2.19 18.90 -2.75
CA GLU A 84 -2.80 19.56 -3.89
C GLU A 84 -2.39 18.88 -5.19
N TRP A 85 -3.01 19.26 -6.30
CA TRP A 85 -2.58 18.79 -7.60
C TRP A 85 -1.23 19.41 -7.97
N VAL A 86 -0.27 18.58 -8.35
CA VAL A 86 1.08 18.98 -8.76
C VAL A 86 1.26 18.62 -10.23
N GLU A 87 1.52 19.62 -11.08
CA GLU A 87 1.71 19.39 -12.51
C GLU A 87 2.99 18.63 -12.79
N ASP A 88 4.12 19.04 -12.20
CA ASP A 88 5.39 18.32 -12.28
C ASP A 88 5.60 17.45 -11.04
N PHE A 89 4.89 16.33 -11.02
CA PHE A 89 4.98 15.37 -9.91
C PHE A 89 6.38 14.79 -9.75
N ARG A 90 7.11 14.62 -10.86
CA ARG A 90 8.47 14.07 -10.81
C ARG A 90 9.42 15.02 -10.06
N ALA A 91 9.37 16.31 -10.37
CA ALA A 91 10.18 17.32 -9.67
C ALA A 91 9.79 17.42 -8.18
N PHE A 92 8.50 17.39 -7.88
CA PHE A 92 8.00 17.36 -6.50
C PHE A 92 8.52 16.14 -5.74
N SER A 93 8.38 14.96 -6.33
CA SER A 93 8.85 13.70 -5.72
C SER A 93 10.36 13.73 -5.47
N GLN A 94 11.14 14.25 -6.43
CA GLN A 94 12.57 14.40 -6.27
C GLN A 94 12.94 15.29 -5.08
N LYS A 95 12.27 16.43 -4.92
CA LYS A 95 12.48 17.31 -3.75
C LYS A 95 12.21 16.59 -2.43
N GLN A 96 11.16 15.78 -2.36
CA GLN A 96 10.87 15.00 -1.16
C GLN A 96 11.96 13.97 -0.85
N TRP A 97 12.54 13.34 -1.87
CA TRP A 97 13.65 12.39 -1.68
C TRP A 97 14.97 13.06 -1.30
N GLU A 98 15.17 14.29 -1.72
CA GLU A 98 16.33 15.09 -1.35
C GLU A 98 16.19 15.69 0.07
N ASP A 99 14.98 16.04 0.46
CA ASP A 99 14.64 16.57 1.77
C ASP A 99 13.38 15.89 2.33
N PHE A 100 13.56 14.99 3.27
CA PHE A 100 12.47 14.19 3.87
C PHE A 100 11.48 15.04 4.67
N ASP A 101 11.82 16.27 5.01
CA ASP A 101 10.93 17.20 5.71
C ASP A 101 10.15 18.11 4.76
N TYR A 102 10.48 18.06 3.44
CA TYR A 102 9.79 18.86 2.44
C TYR A 102 8.33 18.40 2.25
N LYS A 103 7.42 19.34 2.27
CA LYS A 103 6.00 19.11 2.00
C LYS A 103 5.30 20.37 1.53
N LEU A 104 4.16 20.21 0.87
CA LEU A 104 3.20 21.29 0.63
C LEU A 104 2.38 21.55 1.89
N ALA A 105 1.73 22.72 1.99
CA ALA A 105 1.04 23.16 3.20
C ALA A 105 0.01 22.15 3.73
N GLU A 106 -0.76 21.54 2.84
CA GLU A 106 -1.82 20.56 3.19
C GLU A 106 -1.37 19.10 2.98
N GLY A 107 -0.09 18.88 2.72
CA GLY A 107 0.49 17.58 2.43
C GLY A 107 1.28 16.98 3.58
N GLU A 108 1.85 15.81 3.32
CA GLU A 108 2.74 15.11 4.23
C GLU A 108 4.17 15.08 3.70
N SER A 109 5.15 15.18 4.60
CA SER A 109 6.54 14.90 4.30
C SER A 109 6.79 13.39 4.27
N LEU A 110 7.90 12.96 3.64
CA LEU A 110 8.30 11.54 3.69
C LEU A 110 8.61 11.08 5.12
N ARG A 111 9.15 11.97 5.95
CA ARG A 111 9.43 11.66 7.36
C ARG A 111 8.16 11.39 8.16
N GLU A 112 7.11 12.19 7.96
CA GLU A 112 5.80 11.98 8.60
C GLU A 112 5.19 10.64 8.20
N VAL A 113 5.23 10.32 6.89
CA VAL A 113 4.75 9.04 6.35
C VAL A 113 5.54 7.87 6.90
N GLN A 114 6.86 7.96 6.90
CA GLN A 114 7.74 6.93 7.44
C GLN A 114 7.41 6.62 8.90
N LYS A 115 7.22 7.65 9.73
CA LYS A 115 6.91 7.49 11.13
C LYS A 115 5.61 6.70 11.35
N ARG A 116 4.53 7.07 10.66
CA ARG A 116 3.26 6.36 10.79
C ARG A 116 3.27 4.96 10.19
N ASN A 117 3.94 4.77 9.05
CA ASN A 117 4.07 3.45 8.42
C ASN A 117 4.85 2.47 9.30
N ILE A 118 5.97 2.90 9.87
CA ILE A 118 6.80 2.06 10.75
C ILE A 118 6.05 1.68 12.01
N PHE A 119 5.34 2.62 12.63
CA PHE A 119 4.53 2.34 13.82
C PHE A 119 3.47 1.26 13.50
N ALA A 120 2.73 1.43 12.41
CA ALA A 120 1.73 0.46 11.97
C ALA A 120 2.35 -0.92 11.67
N LEU A 121 3.51 -0.93 11.03
CA LEU A 121 4.21 -2.18 10.73
C LEU A 121 4.60 -2.93 12.00
N PHE A 122 5.13 -2.26 13.01
CA PHE A 122 5.46 -2.88 14.29
C PHE A 122 4.22 -3.48 14.98
N GLU A 123 3.08 -2.78 14.93
CA GLU A 123 1.81 -3.30 15.44
C GLU A 123 1.38 -4.59 14.71
N VAL A 124 1.46 -4.59 13.38
CA VAL A 124 1.13 -5.76 12.56
C VAL A 124 2.05 -6.93 12.89
N VAL A 125 3.35 -6.71 12.93
CA VAL A 125 4.34 -7.76 13.24
C VAL A 125 4.12 -8.32 14.64
N GLY A 126 3.86 -7.45 15.63
CA GLY A 126 3.59 -7.86 17.01
C GLY A 126 2.34 -8.74 17.13
N LYS A 127 1.28 -8.45 16.37
CA LYS A 127 0.05 -9.25 16.35
C LYS A 127 0.21 -10.59 15.61
N ASN A 128 1.22 -10.73 14.77
CA ASN A 128 1.42 -11.88 13.90
C ASN A 128 2.75 -12.59 14.15
N HIS A 129 3.21 -12.59 15.38
CA HIS A 129 4.48 -13.20 15.75
C HIS A 129 4.57 -14.67 15.33
N GLY A 130 5.62 -15.01 14.60
CA GLY A 130 5.88 -16.38 14.12
C GLY A 130 5.01 -16.82 12.93
N ARG A 131 4.31 -15.88 12.28
CA ARG A 131 3.40 -16.16 11.16
C ARG A 131 3.89 -15.48 9.87
N SER A 132 3.22 -15.79 8.76
CA SER A 132 3.39 -15.12 7.47
C SER A 132 2.24 -14.13 7.24
N VAL A 133 2.56 -12.88 6.90
CA VAL A 133 1.60 -11.79 6.75
C VAL A 133 1.91 -10.95 5.51
#